data_33d66525dfeb8a158f3480b1b10ed91b
#
_entry.id   33d66525dfeb8a158f3480b1b10ed91b
#
_cell.length_a   1.000
_cell.length_b   1.000
_cell.length_c   1.000
_cell.angle_alpha   90.00
_cell.angle_beta   90.00
_cell.angle_gamma   90.00
#
_symmetry.space_group_name_H-M   'P 1'
#
loop_
_entity.id
_entity.type
_entity.pdbx_description
1 polymer ?
#
loop_
_entity_poly.entity_id
_entity_poly.type
_entity_poly.pdbx_seq_one_letter_code
_entity_poly.pdbx_strand_id
1 'polypeptide(L)'
;NQDDLDDKTRFMAIIATLIGCQGIDIYKDILPVALNFEVTPIEVKEIVYQAVAYLGMARVFPFLKATNEILKCRGIKLPLEGQSTTNTENRRESGTKVQVDIFGDNMKDFWKSGPEEKRHINYWLAANCFGDYYTRRGLDYKQREMITFCFLSAQGGCEPQLTSHAAANMKIGN
;
A
#
# COMPACT_ATOMS: atom_id res chain seq x y z
N ASN A 1 16.70 -23.71 1.01
CA ASN A 1 15.39 -23.61 0.36
C ASN A 1 15.29 -22.22 -0.25
N GLN A 2 15.13 -22.16 -1.58
CA GLN A 2 14.97 -20.91 -2.34
C GLN A 2 13.58 -20.27 -2.17
N ASP A 3 12.71 -20.85 -1.34
CA ASP A 3 11.29 -20.52 -1.24
C ASP A 3 10.92 -19.76 0.05
N ASP A 4 11.86 -19.40 0.89
CA ASP A 4 11.56 -18.61 2.09
C ASP A 4 11.70 -17.13 1.83
N LEU A 5 10.65 -16.37 2.14
CA LEU A 5 10.69 -14.90 2.16
C LEU A 5 11.80 -14.45 3.14
N ASP A 6 12.60 -13.47 2.72
CA ASP A 6 13.52 -12.82 3.65
C ASP A 6 12.75 -12.15 4.82
N ASP A 7 13.42 -11.94 5.93
CA ASP A 7 12.77 -11.46 7.16
C ASP A 7 12.14 -10.08 6.98
N LYS A 8 12.78 -9.20 6.22
CA LYS A 8 12.24 -7.86 5.93
C LYS A 8 10.90 -7.95 5.19
N THR A 9 10.85 -8.71 4.10
CA THR A 9 9.62 -8.93 3.31
C THR A 9 8.54 -9.59 4.16
N ARG A 10 8.90 -10.57 4.97
CA ARG A 10 7.98 -11.23 5.91
C ARG A 10 7.37 -10.24 6.90
N PHE A 11 8.17 -9.37 7.52
CA PHE A 11 7.66 -8.36 8.45
C PHE A 11 6.79 -7.31 7.76
N MET A 12 7.10 -6.91 6.54
CA MET A 12 6.25 -6.01 5.75
C MET A 12 4.88 -6.65 5.49
N ALA A 13 4.82 -7.93 5.13
CA ALA A 13 3.57 -8.66 4.93
C ALA A 13 2.77 -8.79 6.25
N ILE A 14 3.43 -9.07 7.38
CA ILE A 14 2.79 -9.14 8.70
C ILE A 14 2.20 -7.78 9.09
N ILE A 15 2.95 -6.69 8.93
CA ILE A 15 2.48 -5.32 9.20
C ILE A 15 1.24 -5.02 8.35
N ALA A 16 1.27 -5.28 7.06
CA ALA A 16 0.14 -5.06 6.16
C ALA A 16 -1.09 -5.90 6.57
N THR A 17 -0.89 -7.17 6.88
CA THR A 17 -1.95 -8.07 7.37
C THR A 17 -2.60 -7.55 8.64
N LEU A 18 -1.80 -7.12 9.62
CA LEU A 18 -2.29 -6.57 10.88
C LEU A 18 -3.10 -5.29 10.69
N ILE A 19 -2.72 -4.44 9.76
CA ILE A 19 -3.52 -3.27 9.40
C ILE A 19 -4.85 -3.73 8.76
N GLY A 20 -4.81 -4.69 7.85
CA GLY A 20 -6.00 -5.23 7.17
C GLY A 20 -7.03 -5.80 8.12
N CYS A 21 -6.63 -6.61 9.09
CA CYS A 21 -7.51 -7.22 10.09
C CYS A 21 -7.76 -6.34 11.33
N GLN A 22 -7.25 -5.09 11.35
CA GLN A 22 -7.39 -4.16 12.49
C GLN A 22 -6.73 -4.62 13.80
N GLY A 23 -5.65 -5.40 13.69
CA GLY A 23 -4.90 -5.97 14.82
C GLY A 23 -3.94 -4.96 15.48
N ILE A 24 -4.45 -3.84 15.98
CA ILE A 24 -3.65 -2.70 16.45
C ILE A 24 -2.72 -3.05 17.64
N ASP A 25 -3.16 -3.90 18.54
CA ASP A 25 -2.34 -4.22 19.73
C ASP A 25 -1.14 -5.08 19.33
N ILE A 26 -1.34 -6.11 18.51
CA ILE A 26 -0.24 -6.93 17.97
C ILE A 26 0.64 -6.10 17.04
N TYR A 27 0.08 -5.16 16.28
CA TYR A 27 0.85 -4.23 15.45
C TYR A 27 1.87 -3.42 16.28
N LYS A 28 1.45 -2.93 17.47
CA LYS A 28 2.35 -2.18 18.37
C LYS A 28 3.51 -3.04 18.89
N ASP A 29 3.27 -4.33 19.08
CA ASP A 29 4.32 -5.26 19.53
C ASP A 29 5.25 -5.66 18.39
N ILE A 30 4.72 -5.84 17.20
CA ILE A 30 5.48 -6.30 16.02
C ILE A 30 6.29 -5.16 15.38
N LEU A 31 5.79 -3.94 15.34
CA LEU A 31 6.48 -2.85 14.67
C LEU A 31 7.91 -2.59 15.19
N PRO A 32 8.17 -2.54 16.52
CA PRO A 32 9.54 -2.43 17.03
C PRO A 32 10.46 -3.57 16.56
N VAL A 33 9.92 -4.79 16.46
CA VAL A 33 10.68 -5.96 15.97
C VAL A 33 11.00 -5.80 14.49
N ALA A 34 10.01 -5.45 13.67
CA ALA A 34 10.19 -5.22 12.23
C ALA A 34 11.29 -4.17 11.94
N LEU A 35 11.32 -3.09 12.72
CA LEU A 35 12.37 -2.06 12.61
C LEU A 35 13.77 -2.60 12.95
N ASN A 36 13.89 -3.66 13.76
CA ASN A 36 15.17 -4.34 14.01
C ASN A 36 15.57 -5.30 12.88
N PHE A 37 14.61 -5.73 12.06
CA PHE A 37 14.79 -6.56 10.86
C PHE A 37 14.79 -5.74 9.56
N GLU A 38 15.39 -4.55 9.59
CA GLU A 38 15.69 -3.69 8.45
C GLU A 38 14.47 -3.11 7.72
N VAL A 39 13.25 -3.27 8.25
CA VAL A 39 12.10 -2.49 7.74
C VAL A 39 12.31 -1.04 8.16
N THR A 40 12.53 -0.17 7.20
CA THR A 40 12.85 1.24 7.49
C THR A 40 11.62 2.03 7.95
N PRO A 41 11.79 3.12 8.71
CA PRO A 41 10.70 4.02 9.09
C PRO A 41 9.89 4.55 7.90
N ILE A 42 10.56 4.81 6.76
CA ILE A 42 9.90 5.24 5.52
C ILE A 42 9.00 4.13 4.99
N GLU A 43 9.50 2.89 4.88
CA GLU A 43 8.72 1.76 4.40
C GLU A 43 7.48 1.52 5.27
N VAL A 44 7.62 1.54 6.59
CA VAL A 44 6.47 1.43 7.51
C VAL A 44 5.43 2.51 7.24
N LYS A 45 5.86 3.76 7.09
CA LYS A 45 4.95 4.87 6.81
C LYS A 45 4.26 4.70 5.46
N GLU A 46 4.97 4.24 4.44
CA GLU A 46 4.41 4.00 3.10
C GLU A 46 3.38 2.86 3.12
N ILE A 47 3.60 1.79 3.91
CA ILE A 47 2.61 0.73 4.12
C ILE A 47 1.34 1.31 4.76
N VAL A 48 1.48 2.10 5.83
CA VAL A 48 0.34 2.72 6.52
C VAL A 48 -0.39 3.71 5.60
N TYR A 49 0.32 4.53 4.83
CA TYR A 49 -0.30 5.48 3.92
C TYR A 49 -1.09 4.78 2.81
N GLN A 50 -0.52 3.76 2.17
CA GLN A 50 -1.20 3.03 1.10
C GLN A 50 -2.45 2.32 1.58
N ALA A 51 -2.48 1.85 2.83
CA ALA A 51 -3.64 1.21 3.44
C ALA A 51 -4.89 2.11 3.41
N VAL A 52 -4.74 3.44 3.39
CA VAL A 52 -5.87 4.40 3.33
C VAL A 52 -6.72 4.16 2.09
N ALA A 53 -6.11 3.88 0.94
CA ALA A 53 -6.83 3.66 -0.32
C ALA A 53 -7.69 2.38 -0.32
N TYR A 54 -7.36 1.40 0.52
CA TYR A 54 -8.03 0.09 0.57
C TYR A 54 -8.95 -0.09 1.78
N LEU A 55 -8.58 0.48 2.92
CA LEU A 55 -9.26 0.26 4.20
C LEU A 55 -10.05 1.48 4.67
N GLY A 56 -9.73 2.66 4.14
CA GLY A 56 -10.31 3.94 4.54
C GLY A 56 -9.60 4.60 5.72
N MET A 57 -9.66 5.94 5.77
CA MET A 57 -8.92 6.77 6.74
C MET A 57 -9.22 6.40 8.20
N ALA A 58 -10.50 6.18 8.53
CA ALA A 58 -10.91 5.93 9.90
C ALA A 58 -10.24 4.67 10.48
N ARG A 59 -10.09 3.62 9.67
CA ARG A 59 -9.44 2.36 10.09
C ARG A 59 -7.91 2.49 10.17
N VAL A 60 -7.31 3.37 9.38
CA VAL A 60 -5.85 3.50 9.28
C VAL A 60 -5.26 4.50 10.28
N PHE A 61 -5.99 5.54 10.68
CA PHE A 61 -5.48 6.56 11.60
C PHE A 61 -4.95 6.01 12.94
N PRO A 62 -5.55 4.99 13.59
CA PRO A 62 -4.97 4.41 14.80
C PRO A 62 -3.57 3.83 14.57
N PHE A 63 -3.32 3.20 13.41
CA PHE A 63 -2.01 2.66 13.03
C PHE A 63 -1.00 3.76 12.74
N LEU A 64 -1.42 4.85 12.07
CA LEU A 64 -0.56 6.00 11.85
C LEU A 64 -0.12 6.65 13.18
N LYS A 65 -1.05 6.79 14.13
CA LYS A 65 -0.76 7.30 15.47
C LYS A 65 0.24 6.40 16.20
N ALA A 66 -0.04 5.10 16.28
CA ALA A 66 0.85 4.12 16.92
C ALA A 66 2.24 4.10 16.28
N THR A 67 2.32 4.15 14.93
CA THR A 67 3.59 4.25 14.21
C THR A 67 4.39 5.47 14.66
N ASN A 68 3.76 6.65 14.68
CA ASN A 68 4.43 7.89 15.08
C ASN A 68 4.94 7.83 16.53
N GLU A 69 4.15 7.27 17.43
CA GLU A 69 4.54 7.10 18.84
C GLU A 69 5.76 6.18 18.98
N ILE A 70 5.75 5.02 18.31
CA ILE A 70 6.86 4.06 18.33
C ILE A 70 8.13 4.65 17.72
N LEU A 71 8.03 5.34 16.57
CA LEU A 71 9.18 5.99 15.94
C LEU A 71 9.79 7.06 16.85
N LYS A 72 8.96 7.89 17.51
CA LYS A 72 9.43 8.88 18.49
C LYS A 72 10.12 8.23 19.68
N CYS A 73 9.55 7.17 20.25
CA CYS A 73 10.17 6.41 21.36
C CYS A 73 11.52 5.83 20.99
N ARG A 74 11.77 5.55 19.70
CA ARG A 74 13.07 5.12 19.18
C ARG A 74 14.01 6.27 18.82
N GLY A 75 13.67 7.51 19.15
CA GLY A 75 14.49 8.68 18.87
C GLY A 75 14.46 9.14 17.41
N ILE A 76 13.53 8.63 16.61
CA ILE A 76 13.40 9.00 15.19
C ILE A 76 12.64 10.32 15.10
N LYS A 77 13.27 11.31 14.49
CA LYS A 77 12.70 12.65 14.31
C LYS A 77 11.59 12.62 13.26
N LEU A 78 10.44 13.19 13.58
CA LEU A 78 9.33 13.39 12.65
C LEU A 78 9.15 14.89 12.34
N PRO A 79 8.63 15.24 11.13
CA PRO A 79 8.23 14.33 10.07
C PRO A 79 9.44 13.68 9.37
N LEU A 80 9.21 12.50 8.78
CA LEU A 80 10.17 11.88 7.86
C LEU A 80 10.19 12.63 6.53
N GLU A 81 11.24 12.42 5.73
CA GLU A 81 11.31 12.97 4.37
C GLU A 81 10.10 12.56 3.53
N GLY A 82 9.49 13.52 2.83
CA GLY A 82 8.33 13.29 1.96
C GLY A 82 8.69 12.44 0.74
N GLN A 83 7.84 11.46 0.43
CA GLN A 83 8.06 10.52 -0.66
C GLN A 83 7.19 10.79 -1.90
N SER A 84 6.34 11.82 -1.88
CA SER A 84 5.47 12.16 -3.02
C SER A 84 6.27 12.51 -4.27
N THR A 85 5.83 12.01 -5.43
CA THR A 85 6.40 12.29 -6.75
C THR A 85 5.40 12.96 -7.68
N THR A 86 4.16 13.10 -7.23
CA THR A 86 3.03 13.64 -8.02
C THR A 86 2.40 14.85 -7.34
N ASN A 87 1.62 15.59 -8.11
CA ASN A 87 0.79 16.70 -7.67
C ASN A 87 -0.62 16.58 -8.27
N THR A 88 -1.50 17.54 -7.99
CA THR A 88 -2.89 17.54 -8.46
C THR A 88 -3.04 17.53 -9.99
N GLU A 89 -2.06 18.02 -10.73
CA GLU A 89 -2.10 18.13 -12.19
C GLU A 89 -1.73 16.83 -12.88
N ASN A 90 -0.69 16.11 -12.36
CA ASN A 90 -0.13 14.94 -13.02
C ASN A 90 -0.51 13.59 -12.39
N ARG A 91 -1.12 13.58 -11.19
CA ARG A 91 -1.39 12.35 -10.43
C ARG A 91 -2.23 11.33 -11.20
N ARG A 92 -3.27 11.76 -11.95
CA ARG A 92 -4.11 10.85 -12.73
C ARG A 92 -3.33 10.16 -13.85
N GLU A 93 -2.54 10.91 -14.59
CA GLU A 93 -1.72 10.37 -15.69
C GLU A 93 -0.64 9.43 -15.17
N SER A 94 0.07 9.84 -14.14
CA SER A 94 1.09 9.02 -13.47
C SER A 94 0.48 7.73 -12.92
N GLY A 95 -0.69 7.79 -12.28
CA GLY A 95 -1.39 6.62 -11.77
C GLY A 95 -1.90 5.69 -12.88
N THR A 96 -2.38 6.24 -14.00
CA THR A 96 -2.74 5.43 -15.17
C THR A 96 -1.52 4.67 -15.71
N LYS A 97 -0.35 5.32 -15.75
CA LYS A 97 0.89 4.65 -16.16
C LYS A 97 1.21 3.48 -15.22
N VAL A 98 1.15 3.69 -13.91
CA VAL A 98 1.37 2.61 -12.92
C VAL A 98 0.38 1.46 -13.12
N GLN A 99 -0.91 1.75 -13.33
CA GLN A 99 -1.90 0.71 -13.61
C GLN A 99 -1.55 -0.09 -14.87
N VAL A 100 -1.09 0.55 -15.93
CA VAL A 100 -0.65 -0.13 -17.16
C VAL A 100 0.59 -0.99 -16.90
N ASP A 101 1.58 -0.46 -16.18
CA ASP A 101 2.81 -1.18 -15.86
C ASP A 101 2.53 -2.47 -15.06
N ILE A 102 1.58 -2.44 -14.15
CA ILE A 102 1.24 -3.57 -13.26
C ILE A 102 0.22 -4.51 -13.93
N PHE A 103 -0.90 -3.99 -14.41
CA PHE A 103 -2.05 -4.80 -14.87
C PHE A 103 -2.09 -4.98 -16.39
N GLY A 104 -1.50 -4.09 -17.15
CA GLY A 104 -1.43 -4.16 -18.62
C GLY A 104 -2.23 -3.08 -19.35
N ASP A 105 -2.17 -3.13 -20.67
CA ASP A 105 -2.68 -2.09 -21.59
C ASP A 105 -4.18 -1.83 -21.49
N ASN A 106 -4.96 -2.79 -21.02
CA ASN A 106 -6.40 -2.64 -20.76
C ASN A 106 -6.71 -1.53 -19.74
N MET A 107 -5.73 -1.11 -18.96
CA MET A 107 -5.88 -0.04 -17.96
C MET A 107 -5.73 1.37 -18.54
N LYS A 108 -5.28 1.56 -19.79
CA LYS A 108 -5.03 2.89 -20.40
C LYS A 108 -6.22 3.84 -20.30
N ASP A 109 -7.42 3.32 -20.55
CA ASP A 109 -8.65 4.11 -20.58
C ASP A 109 -9.64 3.76 -19.46
N PHE A 110 -9.20 2.93 -18.52
CA PHE A 110 -10.07 2.45 -17.43
C PHE A 110 -10.61 3.61 -16.57
N TRP A 111 -9.80 4.64 -16.32
CA TRP A 111 -10.18 5.81 -15.52
C TRP A 111 -11.42 6.57 -16.02
N LYS A 112 -11.74 6.48 -17.31
CA LYS A 112 -12.91 7.12 -17.95
C LYS A 112 -14.00 6.11 -18.37
N SER A 113 -13.82 4.82 -18.08
CA SER A 113 -14.70 3.73 -18.48
C SER A 113 -15.85 3.52 -17.50
N GLY A 114 -16.81 2.67 -17.91
CA GLY A 114 -17.94 2.26 -17.10
C GLY A 114 -19.14 3.21 -17.18
N PRO A 115 -20.25 2.87 -16.50
CA PRO A 115 -21.44 3.70 -16.40
C PRO A 115 -21.12 5.08 -15.84
N GLU A 116 -21.88 6.09 -16.26
CA GLU A 116 -21.63 7.49 -15.92
C GLU A 116 -21.57 7.71 -14.39
N GLU A 117 -22.46 7.07 -13.65
CA GLU A 117 -22.54 7.16 -12.20
C GLU A 117 -21.29 6.59 -11.46
N LYS A 118 -20.45 5.78 -12.15
CA LYS A 118 -19.25 5.16 -11.57
C LYS A 118 -17.92 5.72 -12.08
N ARG A 119 -17.93 6.52 -13.16
CA ARG A 119 -16.68 7.02 -13.76
C ARG A 119 -15.80 7.78 -12.79
N HIS A 120 -16.39 8.55 -11.90
CA HIS A 120 -15.62 9.28 -10.88
C HIS A 120 -14.85 8.34 -9.95
N ILE A 121 -15.37 7.14 -9.66
CA ILE A 121 -14.66 6.13 -8.84
C ILE A 121 -13.46 5.60 -9.60
N ASN A 122 -13.59 5.27 -10.89
CA ASN A 122 -12.48 4.83 -11.73
C ASN A 122 -11.42 5.93 -11.90
N TYR A 123 -11.87 7.19 -12.00
CA TYR A 123 -10.97 8.34 -12.01
C TYR A 123 -10.17 8.44 -10.69
N TRP A 124 -10.82 8.31 -9.54
CA TRP A 124 -10.15 8.36 -8.24
C TRP A 124 -9.24 7.17 -8.01
N LEU A 125 -9.60 5.99 -8.52
CA LEU A 125 -8.72 4.83 -8.50
C LEU A 125 -7.38 5.18 -9.21
N ALA A 126 -7.44 5.72 -10.41
CA ALA A 126 -6.23 6.13 -11.14
C ALA A 126 -5.50 7.29 -10.45
N ALA A 127 -6.22 8.36 -10.06
CA ALA A 127 -5.61 9.56 -9.54
C ALA A 127 -5.13 9.42 -8.09
N ASN A 128 -5.95 8.87 -7.20
CA ASN A 128 -5.62 8.76 -5.77
C ASN A 128 -4.90 7.45 -5.46
N CYS A 129 -5.52 6.29 -5.70
CA CYS A 129 -4.93 5.02 -5.32
C CYS A 129 -3.57 4.81 -6.01
N PHE A 130 -3.53 4.86 -7.33
CA PHE A 130 -2.30 4.65 -8.09
C PHE A 130 -1.46 5.92 -8.24
N GLY A 131 -2.08 7.08 -8.40
CA GLY A 131 -1.38 8.34 -8.60
C GLY A 131 -0.77 8.94 -7.34
N ASP A 132 -1.47 8.93 -6.22
CA ASP A 132 -0.97 9.52 -4.98
C ASP A 132 -0.19 8.53 -4.11
N TYR A 133 -0.52 7.21 -4.14
CA TYR A 133 0.15 6.23 -3.27
C TYR A 133 1.18 5.38 -4.01
N TYR A 134 0.83 4.74 -5.13
CA TYR A 134 1.76 3.84 -5.82
C TYR A 134 2.96 4.52 -6.46
N THR A 135 2.85 5.80 -6.83
CA THR A 135 3.96 6.58 -7.41
C THR A 135 4.97 7.06 -6.37
N ARG A 136 4.64 6.99 -5.07
CA ARG A 136 5.53 7.46 -4.00
C ARG A 136 6.79 6.61 -3.94
N ARG A 137 7.91 7.23 -3.58
CA ARG A 137 9.16 6.53 -3.27
C ARG A 137 9.02 5.71 -1.97
N GLY A 138 10.06 4.97 -1.62
CA GLY A 138 10.12 4.17 -0.38
C GLY A 138 9.70 2.71 -0.54
N LEU A 139 8.79 2.40 -1.48
CA LEU A 139 8.41 1.04 -1.86
C LEU A 139 8.40 0.90 -3.38
N ASP A 140 8.86 -0.23 -3.90
CA ASP A 140 8.73 -0.59 -5.31
C ASP A 140 7.35 -1.23 -5.62
N TYR A 141 7.07 -1.51 -6.90
CA TYR A 141 5.78 -2.08 -7.31
C TYR A 141 5.52 -3.48 -6.76
N LYS A 142 6.56 -4.29 -6.60
CA LYS A 142 6.44 -5.62 -6.00
C LYS A 142 6.00 -5.52 -4.53
N GLN A 143 6.68 -4.69 -3.77
CA GLN A 143 6.34 -4.43 -2.37
C GLN A 143 4.93 -3.85 -2.24
N ARG A 144 4.54 -2.89 -3.11
CA ARG A 144 3.20 -2.28 -3.10
C ARG A 144 2.10 -3.28 -3.44
N GLU A 145 2.30 -4.16 -4.42
CA GLU A 145 1.32 -5.20 -4.74
C GLU A 145 1.25 -6.27 -3.64
N MET A 146 2.36 -6.66 -3.04
CA MET A 146 2.39 -7.61 -1.92
C MET A 146 1.59 -7.07 -0.72
N ILE A 147 1.85 -5.83 -0.28
CA ILE A 147 1.11 -5.26 0.86
C ILE A 147 -0.36 -5.06 0.54
N THR A 148 -0.71 -4.70 -0.69
CA THR A 148 -2.12 -4.60 -1.12
C THR A 148 -2.81 -5.95 -1.05
N PHE A 149 -2.18 -7.01 -1.54
CA PHE A 149 -2.70 -8.36 -1.41
C PHE A 149 -2.93 -8.74 0.07
N CYS A 150 -1.99 -8.41 0.96
CA CYS A 150 -2.13 -8.63 2.40
C CYS A 150 -3.30 -7.85 3.01
N PHE A 151 -3.48 -6.57 2.65
CA PHE A 151 -4.63 -5.78 3.11
C PHE A 151 -5.96 -6.43 2.72
N LEU A 152 -6.09 -6.79 1.43
CA LEU A 152 -7.32 -7.34 0.87
C LEU A 152 -7.63 -8.72 1.45
N SER A 153 -6.62 -9.60 1.58
CA SER A 153 -6.78 -10.92 2.20
C SER A 153 -7.26 -10.82 3.64
N ALA A 154 -6.69 -9.89 4.40
CA ALA A 154 -6.97 -9.76 5.83
C ALA A 154 -8.30 -9.08 6.15
N GLN A 155 -8.75 -8.12 5.29
CA GLN A 155 -10.04 -7.47 5.51
C GLN A 155 -11.24 -8.31 5.06
N GLY A 156 -11.09 -9.14 4.03
CA GLY A 156 -12.16 -9.96 3.44
C GLY A 156 -13.25 -9.17 2.72
N GLY A 157 -14.19 -9.89 2.08
CA GLY A 157 -15.33 -9.29 1.41
C GLY A 157 -15.01 -8.49 0.14
N CYS A 158 -13.85 -8.75 -0.47
CA CYS A 158 -13.37 -8.07 -1.67
C CYS A 158 -12.68 -9.04 -2.65
N GLU A 159 -13.25 -10.22 -2.81
CA GLU A 159 -12.70 -11.33 -3.61
C GLU A 159 -12.33 -10.92 -5.05
N PRO A 160 -13.13 -10.11 -5.79
CA PRO A 160 -12.75 -9.68 -7.14
C PRO A 160 -11.45 -8.87 -7.16
N GLN A 161 -11.27 -7.95 -6.20
CA GLN A 161 -10.06 -7.14 -6.06
C GLN A 161 -8.88 -8.01 -5.64
N LEU A 162 -9.08 -8.89 -4.66
CA LEU A 162 -8.06 -9.84 -4.20
C LEU A 162 -7.55 -10.72 -5.35
N THR A 163 -8.45 -11.26 -6.18
CA THR A 163 -8.10 -12.07 -7.36
C THR A 163 -7.27 -11.26 -8.36
N SER A 164 -7.66 -10.00 -8.62
CA SER A 164 -6.93 -9.13 -9.54
C SER A 164 -5.51 -8.83 -9.05
N HIS A 165 -5.36 -8.53 -7.75
CA HIS A 165 -4.04 -8.26 -7.15
C HIS A 165 -3.20 -9.53 -6.99
N ALA A 166 -3.79 -10.71 -6.78
CA ALA A 166 -3.07 -11.98 -6.83
C ALA A 166 -2.45 -12.23 -8.21
N ALA A 167 -3.24 -12.04 -9.28
CA ALA A 167 -2.75 -12.17 -10.65
C ALA A 167 -1.66 -11.13 -10.98
N ALA A 168 -1.81 -9.89 -10.50
CA ALA A 168 -0.81 -8.83 -10.67
C ALA A 168 0.51 -9.20 -9.97
N ASN A 169 0.47 -9.68 -8.73
CA ASN A 169 1.65 -10.14 -8.00
C ASN A 169 2.41 -11.20 -8.78
N MET A 170 1.74 -12.25 -9.26
CA MET A 170 2.36 -13.29 -10.09
C MET A 170 2.99 -12.71 -11.38
N LYS A 171 2.28 -11.77 -12.05
CA LYS A 171 2.75 -11.16 -13.30
C LYS A 171 4.03 -10.33 -13.12
N ILE A 172 4.15 -9.59 -12.01
CA ILE A 172 5.33 -8.76 -11.74
C ILE A 172 6.45 -9.52 -11.02
N GLY A 173 6.25 -10.82 -10.73
CA GLY A 173 7.27 -11.73 -10.21
C GLY A 173 7.41 -11.73 -8.68
N ASN A 174 6.30 -11.57 -7.97
CA ASN A 174 6.19 -11.91 -6.56
C ASN A 174 5.88 -13.38 -6.37
#